data_ef08cad2810ed97b2ee8a949a868dfae
#
_entry.id   ef08cad2810ed97b2ee8a949a868dfae
#
_cell.length_a   1.000
_cell.length_b   1.000
_cell.length_c   1.000
_cell.angle_alpha   90.00
_cell.angle_beta   90.00
_cell.angle_gamma   90.00
#
_symmetry.space_group_name_H-M   'P 1'
#
loop_
_entity.id
_entity.type
_entity.pdbx_description
1 polymer ?
#
loop_
_entity_poly.entity_id
_entity_poly.type
_entity_poly.pdbx_seq_one_letter_code
_entity_poly.pdbx_strand_id
1 'polypeptide(L)'
;MQNEWNPPPLAGQPMNLSELLDEMALLAIPDGSKVVTIEVARMELPQAKKLLIALQSLQDEAHNLTEELEVLVEDLSPHHEHVVEVADQLGGLVKEWQAIGDSLEDMGARIAGFDPGHLEWHGVVDGYLVLYSWCQGEDDIEWWHPLDTGINGRRPLVEA
;
A
#
# COMPACT_ATOMS: atom_id res chain seq x y z
N MET A 1 -25.35 10.72 5.93
CA MET A 1 -26.00 10.11 4.84
C MET A 1 -25.44 8.73 4.61
N GLN A 2 -26.32 7.90 4.43
CA GLN A 2 -25.98 6.56 4.14
C GLN A 2 -25.26 6.46 2.82
N ASN A 3 -24.13 5.90 2.87
CA ASN A 3 -23.41 5.65 1.67
C ASN A 3 -24.05 4.46 0.96
N GLU A 4 -24.65 4.72 -0.11
CA GLU A 4 -25.39 3.69 -0.81
C GLU A 4 -24.48 2.75 -1.58
N TRP A 5 -23.30 2.52 -1.07
CA TRP A 5 -22.40 1.63 -1.77
C TRP A 5 -23.00 0.24 -1.90
N ASN A 6 -23.12 -0.19 -3.12
CA ASN A 6 -23.55 -1.53 -3.43
C ASN A 6 -22.35 -2.28 -3.92
N PRO A 7 -21.93 -3.32 -3.21
CA PRO A 7 -20.77 -4.07 -3.68
C PRO A 7 -21.06 -4.70 -5.04
N PRO A 8 -20.02 -5.02 -5.80
CA PRO A 8 -20.22 -5.73 -7.06
C PRO A 8 -21.04 -6.98 -6.85
N PRO A 9 -21.76 -7.41 -7.87
CA PRO A 9 -22.56 -8.63 -7.76
C PRO A 9 -21.74 -9.78 -7.22
N LEU A 10 -22.34 -10.56 -6.33
CA LEU A 10 -21.58 -11.59 -5.64
C LEU A 10 -21.47 -12.88 -6.39
N ALA A 11 -22.50 -13.35 -6.97
CA ALA A 11 -22.47 -14.67 -7.56
C ALA A 11 -23.07 -14.63 -8.95
N GLY A 12 -22.35 -15.16 -9.90
CA GLY A 12 -22.88 -15.37 -11.22
C GLY A 12 -23.14 -14.12 -12.04
N GLN A 13 -22.70 -12.97 -11.57
CA GLN A 13 -22.92 -11.73 -12.30
C GLN A 13 -21.67 -10.89 -12.35
N PRO A 14 -20.64 -11.37 -13.01
CA PRO A 14 -19.42 -10.58 -13.14
C PRO A 14 -19.69 -9.32 -13.94
N MET A 15 -19.04 -8.24 -13.55
CA MET A 15 -19.10 -6.98 -14.27
C MET A 15 -17.90 -6.89 -15.20
N ASN A 16 -18.07 -6.21 -16.34
CA ASN A 16 -16.91 -5.97 -17.18
C ASN A 16 -16.06 -4.85 -16.56
N LEU A 17 -14.84 -4.71 -17.07
CA LEU A 17 -13.91 -3.75 -16.48
C LEU A 17 -14.43 -2.32 -16.56
N SER A 18 -15.06 -1.96 -17.66
CA SER A 18 -15.60 -0.60 -17.82
C SER A 18 -16.65 -0.30 -16.76
N GLU A 19 -17.54 -1.24 -16.50
CA GLU A 19 -18.56 -1.08 -15.48
C GLU A 19 -17.95 -0.95 -14.08
N LEU A 20 -16.91 -1.74 -13.80
CA LEU A 20 -16.24 -1.65 -12.52
C LEU A 20 -15.55 -0.31 -12.33
N LEU A 21 -14.92 0.21 -13.38
CA LEU A 21 -14.26 1.50 -13.30
C LEU A 21 -15.26 2.61 -13.04
N ASP A 22 -16.43 2.55 -13.70
CA ASP A 22 -17.48 3.52 -13.46
C ASP A 22 -18.00 3.43 -12.03
N GLU A 23 -18.19 2.22 -11.56
CA GLU A 23 -18.66 1.97 -10.20
C GLU A 23 -17.65 2.53 -9.19
N MET A 24 -16.37 2.30 -9.41
CA MET A 24 -15.33 2.81 -8.52
C MET A 24 -15.34 4.33 -8.46
N ALA A 25 -15.55 4.98 -9.60
CA ALA A 25 -15.63 6.44 -9.63
C ALA A 25 -16.78 6.94 -8.78
N LEU A 26 -17.91 6.24 -8.81
CA LEU A 26 -19.08 6.61 -8.01
C LEU A 26 -18.86 6.34 -6.53
N LEU A 27 -18.07 5.35 -6.20
CA LEU A 27 -17.84 4.97 -4.82
C LEU A 27 -16.77 5.81 -4.12
N ALA A 28 -16.19 6.78 -4.82
CA ALA A 28 -15.15 7.64 -4.25
C ALA A 28 -13.98 6.82 -3.73
N ILE A 29 -13.47 5.94 -4.56
CA ILE A 29 -12.25 5.19 -4.25
C ILE A 29 -11.15 6.18 -3.90
N PRO A 30 -10.33 5.91 -2.88
CA PRO A 30 -9.28 6.85 -2.48
C PRO A 30 -8.46 7.31 -3.68
N ASP A 31 -8.10 8.58 -3.65
CA ASP A 31 -7.28 9.18 -4.71
C ASP A 31 -6.02 8.37 -4.92
N GLY A 32 -5.62 8.24 -6.17
CA GLY A 32 -4.42 7.49 -6.52
C GLY A 32 -4.66 6.00 -6.73
N SER A 33 -5.83 5.51 -6.37
CA SER A 33 -6.14 4.09 -6.60
C SER A 33 -6.33 3.82 -8.07
N LYS A 34 -5.74 2.74 -8.54
CA LYS A 34 -5.82 2.31 -9.92
C LYS A 34 -6.22 0.86 -9.97
N VAL A 35 -6.98 0.50 -10.99
CA VAL A 35 -7.24 -0.91 -11.30
C VAL A 35 -6.27 -1.31 -12.39
N VAL A 36 -5.50 -2.35 -12.13
CA VAL A 36 -4.49 -2.81 -13.09
C VAL A 36 -4.72 -4.28 -13.42
N THR A 37 -4.14 -4.72 -14.52
CA THR A 37 -4.15 -6.14 -14.86
C THR A 37 -3.07 -6.85 -14.05
N ILE A 38 -3.20 -8.17 -13.94
CA ILE A 38 -2.17 -8.94 -13.23
C ILE A 38 -0.82 -8.82 -13.93
N GLU A 39 -0.82 -8.71 -15.25
CA GLU A 39 0.41 -8.54 -16.00
C GLU A 39 1.11 -7.24 -15.65
N VAL A 40 0.35 -6.16 -15.52
CA VAL A 40 0.91 -4.86 -15.15
C VAL A 40 1.43 -4.92 -13.72
N ALA A 41 0.66 -5.50 -12.79
CA ALA A 41 1.10 -5.61 -11.41
C ALA A 41 2.40 -6.41 -11.32
N ARG A 42 2.48 -7.52 -12.04
CA ARG A 42 3.70 -8.34 -12.06
C ARG A 42 4.89 -7.60 -12.66
N MET A 43 4.64 -6.77 -13.69
CA MET A 43 5.69 -5.94 -14.26
C MET A 43 6.22 -4.91 -13.28
N GLU A 44 5.34 -4.37 -12.45
CA GLU A 44 5.70 -3.33 -11.48
C GLU A 44 6.33 -3.89 -10.22
N LEU A 45 6.12 -5.18 -9.95
CA LEU A 45 6.56 -5.78 -8.69
C LEU A 45 8.04 -5.55 -8.36
N PRO A 46 8.99 -5.72 -9.30
CA PRO A 46 10.39 -5.49 -8.94
C PRO A 46 10.67 -4.09 -8.41
N GLN A 47 10.08 -3.07 -9.03
CA GLN A 47 10.25 -1.71 -8.56
C GLN A 47 9.52 -1.48 -7.25
N ALA A 48 8.32 -2.03 -7.11
CA ALA A 48 7.56 -1.92 -5.87
C ALA A 48 8.28 -2.57 -4.70
N LYS A 49 8.95 -3.72 -4.94
CA LYS A 49 9.77 -4.36 -3.91
C LYS A 49 10.89 -3.45 -3.42
N LYS A 50 11.55 -2.77 -4.34
CA LYS A 50 12.65 -1.85 -3.98
C LYS A 50 12.12 -0.71 -3.14
N LEU A 51 10.97 -0.17 -3.51
CA LEU A 51 10.36 0.92 -2.76
C LEU A 51 9.92 0.47 -1.37
N LEU A 52 9.39 -0.74 -1.28
CA LEU A 52 9.00 -1.30 0.02
C LEU A 52 10.20 -1.45 0.94
N ILE A 53 11.32 -1.98 0.41
CA ILE A 53 12.53 -2.14 1.20
C ILE A 53 13.04 -0.78 1.68
N ALA A 54 12.99 0.22 0.80
CA ALA A 54 13.37 1.58 1.19
C ALA A 54 12.49 2.11 2.31
N LEU A 55 11.18 1.87 2.24
CA LEU A 55 10.26 2.30 3.29
C LEU A 55 10.52 1.57 4.60
N GLN A 56 10.81 0.28 4.54
CA GLN A 56 11.13 -0.49 5.75
C GLN A 56 12.39 0.05 6.41
N SER A 57 13.38 0.41 5.61
CA SER A 57 14.62 0.99 6.13
C SER A 57 14.39 2.35 6.76
N LEU A 58 13.57 3.19 6.10
CA LEU A 58 13.23 4.50 6.65
C LEU A 58 12.44 4.38 7.95
N GLN A 59 11.56 3.40 8.03
CA GLN A 59 10.78 3.18 9.24
C GLN A 59 11.69 2.84 10.42
N ASP A 60 12.67 1.98 10.20
CA ASP A 60 13.62 1.62 11.26
C ASP A 60 14.43 2.82 11.69
N GLU A 61 14.89 3.61 10.72
CA GLU A 61 15.68 4.80 10.99
C GLU A 61 14.86 5.84 11.74
N ALA A 62 13.62 6.06 11.31
CA ALA A 62 12.72 7.00 11.97
C ALA A 62 12.41 6.58 13.40
N HIS A 63 12.26 5.28 13.62
CA HIS A 63 12.02 4.75 14.96
C HIS A 63 13.22 5.05 15.86
N ASN A 64 14.42 4.80 15.38
CA ASN A 64 15.64 5.05 16.14
C ASN A 64 15.81 6.55 16.47
N LEU A 65 15.54 7.42 15.49
CA LEU A 65 15.63 8.86 15.73
C LEU A 65 14.57 9.34 16.71
N THR A 66 13.38 8.77 16.65
CA THR A 66 12.31 9.12 17.57
C THR A 66 12.69 8.76 19.00
N GLU A 67 13.27 7.57 19.19
CA GLU A 67 13.74 7.16 20.52
C GLU A 67 14.86 8.06 21.01
N GLU A 68 15.77 8.42 20.14
CA GLU A 68 16.85 9.33 20.50
C GLU A 68 16.29 10.69 20.93
N LEU A 69 15.35 11.21 20.17
CA LEU A 69 14.73 12.50 20.45
C LEU A 69 14.01 12.48 21.79
N GLU A 70 13.29 11.41 22.08
CA GLU A 70 12.57 11.27 23.36
C GLU A 70 13.53 11.33 24.54
N VAL A 71 14.68 10.71 24.40
CA VAL A 71 15.69 10.75 25.46
C VAL A 71 16.29 12.14 25.59
N LEU A 72 16.59 12.79 24.47
CA LEU A 72 17.21 14.12 24.49
C LEU A 72 16.31 15.17 25.13
N VAL A 73 15.01 15.14 24.87
CA VAL A 73 14.13 16.18 25.38
C VAL A 73 13.84 16.02 26.87
N GLU A 74 14.24 14.92 27.50
CA GLU A 74 14.13 14.76 28.93
C GLU A 74 15.08 15.70 29.69
N ASP A 75 16.27 15.94 29.10
CA ASP A 75 17.31 16.71 29.75
C ASP A 75 17.66 18.02 29.04
N LEU A 76 17.30 18.15 27.77
CA LEU A 76 17.68 19.31 26.97
C LEU A 76 16.48 20.13 26.56
N SER A 77 16.71 21.43 26.40
CA SER A 77 15.70 22.35 25.91
C SER A 77 15.30 21.95 24.48
N PRO A 78 14.03 22.17 24.09
CA PRO A 78 13.61 21.96 22.70
C PRO A 78 14.40 22.80 21.69
N HIS A 79 15.05 23.87 22.15
CA HIS A 79 15.85 24.72 21.27
C HIS A 79 17.33 24.34 21.26
N HIS A 80 17.70 23.30 22.02
CA HIS A 80 19.08 22.86 22.05
C HIS A 80 19.49 22.38 20.64
N GLU A 81 20.71 22.75 20.24
CA GLU A 81 21.20 22.46 18.92
C GLU A 81 21.09 20.99 18.53
N HIS A 82 21.42 20.11 19.46
CA HIS A 82 21.36 18.67 19.20
C HIS A 82 19.92 18.16 19.00
N VAL A 83 18.99 18.71 19.77
CA VAL A 83 17.57 18.37 19.63
C VAL A 83 17.05 18.81 18.26
N VAL A 84 17.39 20.02 17.86
CA VAL A 84 17.00 20.55 16.55
C VAL A 84 17.57 19.70 15.43
N GLU A 85 18.83 19.30 15.54
CA GLU A 85 19.46 18.47 14.54
C GLU A 85 18.76 17.14 14.34
N VAL A 86 18.45 16.44 15.44
CA VAL A 86 17.78 15.15 15.36
C VAL A 86 16.36 15.32 14.80
N ALA A 87 15.67 16.38 15.24
CA ALA A 87 14.33 16.65 14.75
C ALA A 87 14.33 16.94 13.24
N ASP A 88 15.34 17.68 12.77
CA ASP A 88 15.47 17.98 11.33
C ASP A 88 15.73 16.71 10.53
N GLN A 89 16.56 15.81 11.04
CA GLN A 89 16.83 14.55 10.39
C GLN A 89 15.55 13.73 10.26
N LEU A 90 14.76 13.68 11.34
CA LEU A 90 13.50 12.96 11.32
C LEU A 90 12.54 13.56 10.29
N GLY A 91 12.48 14.89 10.20
CA GLY A 91 11.68 15.58 9.21
C GLY A 91 12.07 15.21 7.79
N GLY A 92 13.38 15.06 7.53
CA GLY A 92 13.88 14.63 6.24
C GLY A 92 13.41 13.22 5.87
N LEU A 93 13.42 12.32 6.84
CA LEU A 93 12.96 10.95 6.62
C LEU A 93 11.47 10.92 6.29
N VAL A 94 10.68 11.76 6.95
CA VAL A 94 9.25 11.85 6.67
C VAL A 94 9.01 12.27 5.22
N LYS A 95 9.78 13.23 4.73
CA LYS A 95 9.66 13.67 3.33
C LYS A 95 10.00 12.56 2.36
N GLU A 96 11.06 11.80 2.64
CA GLU A 96 11.42 10.67 1.80
C GLU A 96 10.34 9.60 1.82
N TRP A 97 9.78 9.34 2.98
CA TRP A 97 8.69 8.39 3.15
C TRP A 97 7.51 8.77 2.26
N GLN A 98 7.13 10.05 2.30
CA GLN A 98 6.02 10.54 1.49
C GLN A 98 6.29 10.40 0.00
N ALA A 99 7.51 10.71 -0.43
CA ALA A 99 7.88 10.61 -1.84
C ALA A 99 7.82 9.17 -2.34
N ILE A 100 8.30 8.24 -1.53
CA ILE A 100 8.25 6.82 -1.90
C ILE A 100 6.82 6.31 -1.91
N GLY A 101 6.02 6.72 -0.92
CA GLY A 101 4.62 6.37 -0.88
C GLY A 101 3.87 6.85 -2.11
N ASP A 102 4.14 8.06 -2.55
CA ASP A 102 3.55 8.62 -3.77
C ASP A 102 3.95 7.80 -4.99
N SER A 103 5.20 7.36 -5.05
CA SER A 103 5.67 6.54 -6.17
C SER A 103 4.94 5.20 -6.23
N LEU A 104 4.71 4.57 -5.07
CA LEU A 104 3.93 3.33 -5.02
C LEU A 104 2.49 3.56 -5.46
N GLU A 105 1.90 4.64 -4.99
CA GLU A 105 0.53 5.00 -5.35
C GLU A 105 0.40 5.24 -6.84
N ASP A 106 1.37 5.88 -7.44
CA ASP A 106 1.38 6.12 -8.89
C ASP A 106 1.40 4.81 -9.68
N MET A 107 1.95 3.76 -9.13
CA MET A 107 1.92 2.44 -9.75
C MET A 107 0.60 1.71 -9.52
N GLY A 108 -0.24 2.22 -8.65
CA GLY A 108 -1.43 1.51 -8.23
C GLY A 108 -1.18 0.52 -7.11
N ALA A 109 0.03 0.49 -6.56
CA ALA A 109 0.37 -0.39 -5.45
C ALA A 109 0.05 0.28 -4.13
N ARG A 110 -0.29 -0.52 -3.15
CA ARG A 110 -0.49 -0.01 -1.79
C ARG A 110 0.20 -0.95 -0.81
N ILE A 111 0.59 -0.39 0.31
CA ILE A 111 1.22 -1.18 1.36
C ILE A 111 0.14 -1.63 2.33
N ALA A 112 0.02 -2.94 2.49
CA ALA A 112 -0.92 -3.53 3.43
C ALA A 112 -0.26 -3.96 4.72
N GLY A 113 1.08 -4.06 4.73
CA GLY A 113 1.82 -4.41 5.91
C GLY A 113 3.31 -4.17 5.73
N PHE A 114 4.01 -3.98 6.85
CA PHE A 114 5.45 -3.69 6.83
C PHE A 114 6.30 -4.84 7.36
N ASP A 115 5.77 -5.70 8.22
CA ASP A 115 6.56 -6.75 8.84
C ASP A 115 5.72 -8.00 9.04
N PRO A 116 5.75 -8.93 8.10
CA PRO A 116 6.48 -8.87 6.83
C PRO A 116 5.84 -7.89 5.86
N GLY A 117 6.59 -7.50 4.83
CA GLY A 117 6.07 -6.58 3.84
C GLY A 117 4.95 -7.20 3.05
N HIS A 118 3.91 -6.41 2.78
CA HIS A 118 2.74 -6.87 2.05
C HIS A 118 2.29 -5.77 1.11
N LEU A 119 2.24 -6.08 -0.18
CA LEU A 119 1.81 -5.14 -1.22
C LEU A 119 0.54 -5.65 -1.87
N GLU A 120 -0.31 -4.71 -2.28
CA GLU A 120 -1.57 -5.04 -2.94
C GLU A 120 -1.82 -4.11 -4.11
N TRP A 121 -2.51 -4.62 -5.11
CA TRP A 121 -2.97 -3.85 -6.28
C TRP A 121 -4.44 -4.16 -6.50
N HIS A 122 -5.22 -3.14 -6.79
CA HIS A 122 -6.61 -3.36 -7.20
C HIS A 122 -6.62 -3.99 -8.59
N GLY A 123 -7.41 -5.03 -8.75
CA GLY A 123 -7.55 -5.71 -10.02
C GLY A 123 -8.92 -6.35 -10.17
N VAL A 124 -9.07 -7.15 -11.20
CA VAL A 124 -10.34 -7.79 -11.53
C VAL A 124 -10.10 -9.28 -11.74
N VAL A 125 -10.89 -10.11 -11.04
CA VAL A 125 -10.89 -11.55 -11.24
C VAL A 125 -12.32 -11.98 -11.47
N ASP A 126 -12.57 -12.63 -12.59
CA ASP A 126 -13.91 -13.10 -12.98
C ASP A 126 -14.95 -11.98 -12.95
N GLY A 127 -14.53 -10.78 -13.33
CA GLY A 127 -15.40 -9.62 -13.36
C GLY A 127 -15.63 -8.93 -12.04
N TYR A 128 -14.99 -9.38 -10.98
CA TYR A 128 -15.11 -8.77 -9.64
C TYR A 128 -13.86 -7.98 -9.28
N LEU A 129 -14.08 -6.85 -8.62
CA LEU A 129 -12.98 -6.05 -8.11
C LEU A 129 -12.36 -6.77 -6.91
N VAL A 130 -11.04 -6.93 -6.97
CA VAL A 130 -10.31 -7.68 -5.94
C VAL A 130 -8.99 -6.97 -5.66
N LEU A 131 -8.23 -7.53 -4.73
CA LEU A 131 -6.86 -7.10 -4.47
C LEU A 131 -5.91 -8.24 -4.81
N TYR A 132 -5.00 -7.99 -5.75
CA TYR A 132 -3.86 -8.88 -5.95
C TYR A 132 -2.94 -8.71 -4.76
N SER A 133 -2.41 -9.78 -4.25
CA SER A 133 -1.69 -9.79 -2.98
C SER A 133 -0.30 -10.40 -3.15
N TRP A 134 0.70 -9.69 -2.66
CA TRP A 134 2.06 -10.18 -2.64
C TRP A 134 2.63 -9.98 -1.25
N CYS A 135 3.20 -11.04 -0.69
CA CYS A 135 3.89 -10.97 0.60
C CYS A 135 5.38 -11.15 0.39
N GLN A 136 6.15 -10.43 1.19
CA GLN A 136 7.60 -10.49 1.14
C GLN A 136 8.07 -11.93 1.32
N GLY A 137 8.90 -12.39 0.39
CA GLY A 137 9.35 -13.77 0.34
C GLY A 137 8.73 -14.57 -0.80
N GLU A 138 7.65 -14.08 -1.38
CA GLU A 138 7.05 -14.72 -2.55
C GLU A 138 7.76 -14.24 -3.82
N ASP A 139 7.89 -15.14 -4.78
CA ASP A 139 8.63 -14.82 -6.02
C ASP A 139 7.86 -13.89 -6.94
N ASP A 140 6.55 -14.04 -7.00
CA ASP A 140 5.70 -13.27 -7.88
C ASP A 140 4.34 -13.11 -7.24
N ILE A 141 3.46 -12.34 -7.89
CA ILE A 141 2.10 -12.18 -7.43
C ILE A 141 1.31 -13.39 -7.88
N GLU A 142 0.94 -14.23 -6.92
CA GLU A 142 0.26 -15.49 -7.19
C GLU A 142 -1.05 -15.62 -6.46
N TRP A 143 -1.46 -14.57 -5.72
CA TRP A 143 -2.62 -14.61 -4.87
C TRP A 143 -3.47 -13.36 -5.05
N TRP A 144 -4.73 -13.51 -4.74
CA TRP A 144 -5.66 -12.39 -4.65
C TRP A 144 -6.62 -12.64 -3.51
N HIS A 145 -7.30 -11.60 -3.05
CA HIS A 145 -8.37 -11.77 -2.07
C HIS A 145 -9.47 -10.75 -2.35
N PRO A 146 -10.70 -11.08 -1.93
CA PRO A 146 -11.78 -10.11 -2.00
C PRO A 146 -11.46 -8.86 -1.18
N LEU A 147 -12.12 -7.76 -1.49
CA LEU A 147 -11.84 -6.49 -0.83
C LEU A 147 -12.07 -6.53 0.67
N ASP A 148 -12.96 -7.39 1.13
CA ASP A 148 -13.40 -7.41 2.52
C ASP A 148 -12.75 -8.49 3.38
N THR A 149 -11.84 -9.30 2.85
CA THR A 149 -11.29 -10.42 3.63
C THR A 149 -9.87 -10.22 4.13
N GLY A 150 -9.09 -9.40 3.46
CA GLY A 150 -7.69 -9.27 3.79
C GLY A 150 -6.89 -10.53 3.47
N ILE A 151 -5.67 -10.59 4.03
CA ILE A 151 -4.72 -11.65 3.69
C ILE A 151 -5.23 -13.05 4.00
N ASN A 152 -6.06 -13.18 5.02
CA ASN A 152 -6.59 -14.49 5.39
C ASN A 152 -7.55 -15.06 4.36
N GLY A 153 -8.05 -14.24 3.47
CA GLY A 153 -8.94 -14.68 2.40
C GLY A 153 -8.25 -14.92 1.08
N ARG A 154 -6.93 -15.01 1.09
CA ARG A 154 -6.15 -15.18 -0.15
C ARG A 154 -6.53 -16.44 -0.90
N ARG A 155 -6.62 -16.30 -2.20
CA ARG A 155 -6.92 -17.39 -3.13
C ARG A 155 -5.89 -17.37 -4.24
N PRO A 156 -5.55 -18.54 -4.79
CA PRO A 156 -4.55 -18.59 -5.85
C PRO A 156 -5.08 -17.95 -7.14
N LEU A 157 -4.19 -17.27 -7.84
CA LEU A 157 -4.46 -16.78 -9.19
C LEU A 157 -4.31 -17.98 -10.12
N VAL A 158 -5.44 -18.50 -10.58
CA VAL A 158 -5.43 -19.64 -11.48
C VAL A 158 -5.38 -19.09 -12.90
N GLU A 159 -4.33 -19.44 -13.59
CA GLU A 159 -4.20 -19.05 -14.99
C GLU A 159 -4.98 -20.03 -15.81
N ALA A 160 -5.96 -19.53 -16.50
CA ALA A 160 -6.80 -20.38 -17.33
C ALA A 160 -6.05 -20.88 -18.55
#